data_109478ff468089b776f7d9ad951bd028
#
_entry.id   109478ff468089b776f7d9ad951bd028
#
_cell.length_a   1.000
_cell.length_b   1.000
_cell.length_c   1.000
_cell.angle_alpha   90.00
_cell.angle_beta   90.00
_cell.angle_gamma   90.00
#
_symmetry.space_group_name_H-M   'P 1'
#
loop_
_entity.id
_entity.type
_entity.pdbx_description
1 polymer ?
#
loop_
_entity_poly.entity_id
_entity_poly.type
_entity_poly.pdbx_seq_one_letter_code
_entity_poly.pdbx_strand_id
1 'polypeptide(L)'
;VAMLRYGSGMPNYRLAQLQESLGVPCPESTQWEVMKPLYEIAKPILDHLIDQTANGPLFHNDDTKMRVLDLRKPGSETAAKIDPDRKGTFTSNILGQVEQYSVALYFTGWKHAGENLADVLKRRRADLEAPIQMCDAGPSNTPDEFETLLGHCLSHGRREFVPIADKFPEECRHVLEALGKVYHIDAQAKERTLTAGERL
;
A
#
# COMPACT_ATOMS: atom_id res chain seq x y z
N VAL A 1 0.03 18.85 -16.81
CA VAL A 1 -1.04 17.91 -16.41
C VAL A 1 -0.52 16.90 -15.38
N ALA A 2 0.46 16.03 -15.72
CA ALA A 2 0.93 14.96 -14.83
C ALA A 2 1.41 15.47 -13.45
N MET A 3 2.24 16.50 -13.40
CA MET A 3 2.73 17.08 -12.15
C MET A 3 1.60 17.58 -11.25
N LEU A 4 0.58 18.23 -11.81
CA LEU A 4 -0.56 18.70 -11.03
C LEU A 4 -1.47 17.53 -10.61
N ARG A 5 -1.65 16.54 -11.48
CA ARG A 5 -2.48 15.36 -11.17
C ARG A 5 -1.85 14.46 -10.09
N TYR A 6 -0.60 14.07 -10.26
CA TYR A 6 0.06 13.08 -9.43
C TYR A 6 0.96 13.69 -8.34
N GLY A 7 1.58 14.84 -8.61
CA GLY A 7 2.44 15.51 -7.63
C GLY A 7 1.66 16.31 -6.58
N SER A 8 0.55 16.97 -6.99
CA SER A 8 -0.28 17.75 -6.06
C SER A 8 -1.65 17.15 -5.77
N GLY A 9 -1.99 15.99 -6.34
CA GLY A 9 -3.26 15.31 -6.11
C GLY A 9 -4.48 16.03 -6.69
N MET A 10 -4.30 16.95 -7.66
CA MET A 10 -5.40 17.72 -8.23
C MET A 10 -6.30 16.84 -9.11
N PRO A 11 -7.62 16.72 -8.83
CA PRO A 11 -8.55 15.97 -9.67
C PRO A 11 -8.65 16.54 -11.11
N ASN A 12 -8.86 15.67 -12.11
CA ASN A 12 -8.91 16.08 -13.51
C ASN A 12 -9.93 17.20 -13.78
N TYR A 13 -11.13 17.14 -13.16
CA TYR A 13 -12.15 18.17 -13.35
C TYR A 13 -11.72 19.54 -12.80
N ARG A 14 -11.01 19.60 -11.66
CA ARG A 14 -10.48 20.87 -11.12
C ARG A 14 -9.35 21.40 -11.98
N LEU A 15 -8.54 20.52 -12.53
CA LEU A 15 -7.48 20.90 -13.45
C LEU A 15 -8.08 21.45 -14.76
N ALA A 16 -9.16 20.86 -15.28
CA ALA A 16 -9.88 21.37 -16.45
C ALA A 16 -10.43 22.79 -16.18
N GLN A 17 -11.08 23.02 -15.03
CA GLN A 17 -11.58 24.35 -14.65
C GLN A 17 -10.45 25.38 -14.50
N LEU A 18 -9.34 25.01 -13.89
CA LEU A 18 -8.17 25.88 -13.77
C LEU A 18 -7.63 26.27 -15.15
N GLN A 19 -7.46 25.30 -16.04
CA GLN A 19 -6.93 25.55 -17.38
C GLN A 19 -7.90 26.39 -18.23
N GLU A 20 -9.19 26.18 -18.10
CA GLU A 20 -10.21 27.03 -18.74
C GLU A 20 -10.11 28.48 -18.24
N SER A 21 -9.97 28.71 -16.94
CA SER A 21 -9.81 30.05 -16.35
C SER A 21 -8.52 30.75 -16.79
N LEU A 22 -7.50 30.00 -17.19
CA LEU A 22 -6.24 30.50 -17.73
C LEU A 22 -6.27 30.71 -19.27
N GLY A 23 -7.41 30.45 -19.91
CA GLY A 23 -7.55 30.58 -21.36
C GLY A 23 -6.90 29.46 -22.18
N VAL A 24 -6.51 28.35 -21.53
CA VAL A 24 -5.90 27.17 -22.14
C VAL A 24 -6.76 25.93 -21.84
N PRO A 25 -7.95 25.82 -22.42
CA PRO A 25 -8.90 24.76 -22.09
C PRO A 25 -8.31 23.38 -22.42
N CYS A 26 -8.35 22.47 -21.43
CA CYS A 26 -7.91 21.10 -21.57
C CYS A 26 -8.94 20.18 -20.88
N PRO A 27 -9.93 19.67 -21.60
CA PRO A 27 -10.94 18.77 -21.07
C PRO A 27 -10.34 17.52 -20.43
N GLU A 28 -11.07 16.89 -19.51
CA GLU A 28 -10.59 15.72 -18.76
C GLU A 28 -10.16 14.56 -19.68
N SER A 29 -10.88 14.33 -20.78
CA SER A 29 -10.51 13.32 -21.78
C SER A 29 -9.16 13.64 -22.45
N THR A 30 -8.93 14.90 -22.81
CA THR A 30 -7.66 15.34 -23.38
C THR A 30 -6.52 15.22 -22.38
N GLN A 31 -6.76 15.56 -21.11
CA GLN A 31 -5.77 15.34 -20.05
C GLN A 31 -5.36 13.87 -19.96
N TRP A 32 -6.33 12.95 -20.04
CA TRP A 32 -6.08 11.52 -20.03
C TRP A 32 -5.22 11.08 -21.22
N GLU A 33 -5.60 11.47 -22.44
CA GLU A 33 -4.85 11.12 -23.65
C GLU A 33 -3.42 11.66 -23.64
N VAL A 34 -3.19 12.83 -23.08
CA VAL A 34 -1.84 13.42 -22.92
C VAL A 34 -1.02 12.64 -21.88
N MET A 35 -1.67 12.10 -20.83
CA MET A 35 -0.97 11.36 -19.79
C MET A 35 -0.69 9.90 -20.15
N LYS A 36 -1.52 9.30 -20.98
CA LYS A 36 -1.42 7.88 -21.34
C LYS A 36 -0.04 7.45 -21.85
N PRO A 37 0.64 8.18 -22.75
CA PRO A 37 1.98 7.82 -23.19
C PRO A 37 3.05 7.87 -22.08
N LEU A 38 2.82 8.64 -21.01
CA LEU A 38 3.77 8.74 -19.90
C LEU A 38 3.91 7.42 -19.13
N TYR A 39 2.89 6.56 -19.18
CA TYR A 39 2.96 5.23 -18.57
C TYR A 39 4.10 4.41 -19.18
N GLU A 40 4.21 4.37 -20.50
CA GLU A 40 5.26 3.59 -21.19
C GLU A 40 6.66 4.15 -20.88
N ILE A 41 6.76 5.48 -20.76
CA ILE A 41 8.03 6.15 -20.40
C ILE A 41 8.41 5.88 -18.93
N ALA A 42 7.41 5.86 -18.03
CA ALA A 42 7.64 5.66 -16.60
C ALA A 42 7.78 4.18 -16.22
N LYS A 43 7.26 3.25 -17.04
CA LYS A 43 7.25 1.82 -16.75
C LYS A 43 8.63 1.24 -16.40
N PRO A 44 9.74 1.52 -17.11
CA PRO A 44 11.06 1.03 -16.74
C PRO A 44 11.52 1.50 -15.36
N ILE A 45 11.14 2.72 -14.95
CA ILE A 45 11.45 3.26 -13.63
C ILE A 45 10.65 2.50 -12.57
N LEU A 46 9.36 2.26 -12.82
CA LEU A 46 8.51 1.46 -11.93
C LEU A 46 9.05 0.03 -11.79
N ASP A 47 9.41 -0.62 -12.89
CA ASP A 47 9.99 -1.97 -12.89
C ASP A 47 11.27 -2.01 -12.05
N HIS A 48 12.16 -1.02 -12.20
CA HIS A 48 13.35 -0.90 -11.38
C HIS A 48 13.06 -0.70 -9.89
N LEU A 49 12.08 0.14 -9.55
CA LEU A 49 11.64 0.33 -8.17
C LEU A 49 11.07 -0.96 -7.56
N ILE A 50 10.32 -1.74 -8.34
CA ILE A 50 9.83 -3.06 -7.89
C ILE A 50 11.01 -4.01 -7.63
N ASP A 51 11.99 -4.07 -8.54
CA ASP A 51 13.18 -4.93 -8.39
C ASP A 51 14.00 -4.55 -7.15
N GLN A 52 14.19 -3.25 -6.90
CA GLN A 52 14.87 -2.79 -5.69
C GLN A 52 14.06 -3.13 -4.43
N THR A 53 12.75 -2.86 -4.45
CA THR A 53 11.86 -3.13 -3.33
C THR A 53 11.83 -4.62 -2.99
N ALA A 54 11.77 -5.51 -4.00
CA ALA A 54 11.75 -6.96 -3.81
C ALA A 54 12.91 -7.51 -2.96
N ASN A 55 14.06 -6.83 -3.01
CA ASN A 55 15.27 -7.22 -2.29
C ASN A 55 15.37 -6.58 -0.90
N GLY A 56 14.41 -5.76 -0.51
CA GLY A 56 14.37 -5.13 0.82
C GLY A 56 14.16 -6.13 1.96
N PRO A 57 14.65 -5.82 3.18
CA PRO A 57 14.51 -6.70 4.34
C PRO A 57 13.17 -6.54 5.06
N LEU A 58 12.42 -5.48 4.80
CA LEU A 58 11.18 -5.13 5.52
C LEU A 58 10.12 -4.61 4.57
N PHE A 59 8.90 -5.13 4.71
CA PHE A 59 7.71 -4.69 3.99
C PHE A 59 6.59 -4.35 4.95
N HIS A 60 5.83 -3.30 4.60
CA HIS A 60 4.50 -3.05 5.14
C HIS A 60 3.51 -3.13 3.99
N ASN A 61 2.42 -3.88 4.17
CA ASN A 61 1.39 -3.96 3.15
C ASN A 61 -0.01 -3.90 3.76
N ASP A 62 -0.91 -3.29 3.00
CA ASP A 62 -2.30 -3.11 3.39
C ASP A 62 -3.18 -2.90 2.16
N ASP A 63 -4.49 -3.16 2.30
CA ASP A 63 -5.50 -2.99 1.27
C ASP A 63 -6.49 -1.87 1.60
N THR A 64 -6.76 -1.04 0.61
CA THR A 64 -7.88 -0.11 0.66
C THR A 64 -8.92 -0.49 -0.39
N LYS A 65 -10.17 -0.70 0.00
CA LYS A 65 -11.26 -0.94 -0.94
C LYS A 65 -11.45 0.27 -1.85
N MET A 66 -11.46 0.04 -3.15
CA MET A 66 -11.64 1.09 -4.15
C MET A 66 -12.69 0.67 -5.19
N ARG A 67 -13.52 1.62 -5.62
CA ARG A 67 -14.46 1.39 -6.69
C ARG A 67 -13.86 1.84 -8.02
N VAL A 68 -13.44 0.88 -8.85
CA VAL A 68 -12.93 1.15 -10.21
C VAL A 68 -14.00 0.73 -11.22
N LEU A 69 -14.65 1.72 -11.86
CA LEU A 69 -15.81 1.48 -12.73
C LEU A 69 -15.45 0.66 -13.97
N ASP A 70 -14.29 0.90 -14.57
CA ASP A 70 -13.87 0.20 -15.79
C ASP A 70 -13.60 -1.30 -15.57
N LEU A 71 -13.15 -1.67 -14.37
CA LEU A 71 -12.96 -3.07 -14.02
C LEU A 71 -14.28 -3.83 -13.80
N ARG A 72 -15.40 -3.12 -13.65
CA ARG A 72 -16.72 -3.68 -13.40
C ARG A 72 -17.63 -3.73 -14.62
N LYS A 73 -17.20 -3.19 -15.77
CA LYS A 73 -18.00 -3.22 -16.98
C LYS A 73 -18.09 -4.65 -17.53
N PRO A 74 -19.31 -5.18 -17.76
CA PRO A 74 -19.47 -6.45 -18.46
C PRO A 74 -18.79 -6.38 -19.83
N GLY A 75 -18.00 -7.38 -20.18
CA GLY A 75 -17.32 -7.43 -21.49
C GLY A 75 -15.99 -6.67 -21.58
N SER A 76 -15.47 -6.11 -20.48
CA SER A 76 -14.09 -5.61 -20.50
C SER A 76 -13.12 -6.80 -20.61
N GLU A 77 -12.09 -6.67 -21.46
CA GLU A 77 -11.05 -7.73 -21.62
C GLU A 77 -10.37 -8.07 -20.28
N THR A 78 -10.36 -7.11 -19.37
CA THR A 78 -9.83 -7.25 -18.02
C THR A 78 -10.76 -8.08 -17.13
N ALA A 79 -12.08 -7.92 -17.26
CA ALA A 79 -13.07 -8.69 -16.51
C ALA A 79 -13.11 -10.17 -16.94
N ALA A 80 -12.83 -10.46 -18.22
CA ALA A 80 -12.82 -11.84 -18.75
C ALA A 80 -11.64 -12.69 -18.22
N LYS A 81 -10.62 -12.07 -17.65
CA LYS A 81 -9.43 -12.75 -17.08
C LYS A 81 -9.49 -12.94 -15.57
N ILE A 82 -10.59 -12.54 -14.95
CA ILE A 82 -10.72 -12.50 -13.49
C ILE A 82 -11.65 -13.62 -13.04
N ASP A 83 -11.28 -14.23 -11.92
CA ASP A 83 -12.12 -15.17 -11.20
C ASP A 83 -13.52 -14.56 -10.98
N PRO A 84 -14.59 -15.18 -11.51
CA PRO A 84 -15.96 -14.66 -11.40
C PRO A 84 -16.43 -14.51 -9.95
N ASP A 85 -15.81 -15.20 -9.01
CA ASP A 85 -16.14 -15.14 -7.58
C ASP A 85 -15.55 -13.91 -6.87
N ARG A 86 -14.63 -13.18 -7.51
CA ARG A 86 -14.04 -11.95 -6.95
C ARG A 86 -14.98 -10.76 -7.06
N LYS A 87 -15.43 -10.26 -5.91
CA LYS A 87 -16.43 -9.17 -5.82
C LYS A 87 -15.85 -7.79 -5.50
N GLY A 88 -14.56 -7.68 -5.17
CA GLY A 88 -13.92 -6.45 -4.73
C GLY A 88 -12.87 -5.90 -5.69
N THR A 89 -12.67 -4.61 -5.67
CA THR A 89 -11.48 -3.96 -6.23
C THR A 89 -10.76 -3.20 -5.12
N PHE A 90 -9.44 -3.24 -5.16
CA PHE A 90 -8.58 -2.73 -4.08
C PHE A 90 -7.46 -1.86 -4.65
N THR A 91 -6.95 -0.97 -3.85
CA THR A 91 -5.61 -0.42 -4.02
C THR A 91 -4.76 -0.97 -2.89
N SER A 92 -3.81 -1.81 -3.23
CA SER A 92 -2.82 -2.34 -2.31
C SER A 92 -1.65 -1.37 -2.23
N ASN A 93 -1.22 -1.05 -1.03
CA ASN A 93 0.02 -0.34 -0.76
C ASN A 93 1.07 -1.34 -0.29
N ILE A 94 2.24 -1.33 -0.91
CA ILE A 94 3.41 -2.07 -0.45
C ILE A 94 4.52 -1.06 -0.22
N LEU A 95 4.89 -0.86 1.04
CA LEU A 95 6.00 -0.01 1.45
C LEU A 95 7.18 -0.91 1.79
N GLY A 96 8.23 -0.88 0.96
CA GLY A 96 9.46 -1.62 1.18
C GLY A 96 10.59 -0.73 1.66
N GLN A 97 11.40 -1.21 2.59
CA GLN A 97 12.63 -0.55 3.01
C GLN A 97 13.76 -0.98 2.08
N VAL A 98 14.43 -0.03 1.46
CA VAL A 98 15.57 -0.25 0.55
C VAL A 98 16.73 0.61 1.02
N GLU A 99 17.72 0.01 1.68
CA GLU A 99 18.82 0.74 2.33
C GLU A 99 18.28 1.83 3.28
N GLN A 100 18.60 3.11 3.02
CA GLN A 100 18.10 4.26 3.79
C GLN A 100 16.78 4.84 3.26
N TYR A 101 16.25 4.30 2.17
CA TYR A 101 15.03 4.81 1.53
C TYR A 101 13.84 3.90 1.79
N SER A 102 12.66 4.48 1.74
CA SER A 102 11.41 3.74 1.70
C SER A 102 10.77 3.93 0.32
N VAL A 103 10.41 2.83 -0.32
CA VAL A 103 9.73 2.82 -1.62
C VAL A 103 8.29 2.41 -1.41
N ALA A 104 7.35 3.26 -1.81
CA ALA A 104 5.91 2.97 -1.77
C ALA A 104 5.43 2.58 -3.17
N LEU A 105 4.96 1.35 -3.29
CA LEU A 105 4.34 0.80 -4.50
C LEU A 105 2.83 0.72 -4.30
N TYR A 106 2.07 1.15 -5.32
CA TYR A 106 0.61 1.08 -5.32
C TYR A 106 0.12 0.24 -6.48
N PHE A 107 -0.69 -0.77 -6.18
CA PHE A 107 -1.30 -1.65 -7.18
C PHE A 107 -2.82 -1.57 -7.05
N THR A 108 -3.48 -1.14 -8.13
CA THR A 108 -4.94 -1.03 -8.16
C THR A 108 -5.52 -2.10 -9.06
N GLY A 109 -6.43 -2.92 -8.52
CA GLY A 109 -7.03 -4.02 -9.28
C GLY A 109 -7.86 -4.96 -8.41
N TRP A 110 -7.88 -6.22 -8.80
CA TRP A 110 -8.64 -7.28 -8.14
C TRP A 110 -7.81 -8.08 -7.12
N LYS A 111 -6.48 -7.96 -7.18
CA LYS A 111 -5.57 -8.65 -6.27
C LYS A 111 -5.55 -7.97 -4.91
N HIS A 112 -5.48 -8.79 -3.88
CA HIS A 112 -5.21 -8.34 -2.52
C HIS A 112 -3.74 -8.02 -2.29
N ALA A 113 -3.43 -7.36 -1.17
CA ALA A 113 -2.07 -6.94 -0.84
C ALA A 113 -1.10 -8.12 -0.73
N GLY A 114 -1.52 -9.28 -0.23
CA GLY A 114 -0.70 -10.49 -0.19
C GLY A 114 -0.35 -11.00 -1.59
N GLU A 115 -1.30 -11.03 -2.51
CA GLU A 115 -1.08 -11.44 -3.90
C GLU A 115 -0.17 -10.46 -4.65
N ASN A 116 -0.33 -9.15 -4.42
CA ASN A 116 0.53 -8.13 -5.00
C ASN A 116 1.95 -8.20 -4.40
N LEU A 117 2.06 -8.48 -3.09
CA LEU A 117 3.35 -8.71 -2.45
C LEU A 117 4.03 -9.97 -2.99
N ALA A 118 3.28 -11.06 -3.23
CA ALA A 118 3.81 -12.25 -3.88
C ALA A 118 4.39 -11.93 -5.26
N ASP A 119 3.71 -11.12 -6.07
CA ASP A 119 4.23 -10.70 -7.39
C ASP A 119 5.52 -9.86 -7.27
N VAL A 120 5.64 -9.01 -6.26
CA VAL A 120 6.88 -8.29 -5.97
C VAL A 120 7.98 -9.28 -5.55
N LEU A 121 7.69 -10.20 -4.63
CA LEU A 121 8.66 -11.17 -4.11
C LEU A 121 9.14 -12.19 -5.16
N LYS A 122 8.41 -12.43 -6.26
CA LYS A 122 8.88 -13.20 -7.42
C LYS A 122 10.16 -12.63 -8.04
N ARG A 123 10.42 -11.34 -7.82
CA ARG A 123 11.65 -10.67 -8.28
C ARG A 123 12.77 -10.65 -7.23
N ARG A 124 12.52 -11.21 -6.04
CA ARG A 124 13.51 -11.29 -4.96
C ARG A 124 14.61 -12.27 -5.31
N ARG A 125 15.85 -11.92 -5.00
CA ARG A 125 17.01 -12.80 -5.14
C ARG A 125 16.89 -13.99 -4.18
N ALA A 126 17.20 -15.18 -4.69
CA ALA A 126 17.06 -16.42 -3.94
C ALA A 126 18.09 -16.61 -2.81
N ASP A 127 19.16 -15.80 -2.80
CA ASP A 127 20.21 -15.84 -1.79
C ASP A 127 19.89 -14.98 -0.56
N LEU A 128 18.78 -14.25 -0.56
CA LEU A 128 18.36 -13.40 0.55
C LEU A 128 17.46 -14.16 1.52
N GLU A 129 17.63 -13.88 2.81
CA GLU A 129 16.77 -14.40 3.87
C GLU A 129 15.31 -13.94 3.70
N ALA A 130 14.38 -14.66 4.35
CA ALA A 130 12.98 -14.29 4.37
C ALA A 130 12.80 -12.85 4.92
N PRO A 131 12.06 -11.97 4.22
CA PRO A 131 11.90 -10.60 4.69
C PRO A 131 10.91 -10.52 5.85
N ILE A 132 11.04 -9.48 6.66
CA ILE A 132 10.03 -9.12 7.65
C ILE A 132 8.84 -8.50 6.93
N GLN A 133 7.64 -8.98 7.23
CA GLN A 133 6.38 -8.44 6.72
C GLN A 133 5.54 -7.89 7.88
N MET A 134 5.15 -6.64 7.80
CA MET A 134 4.24 -5.99 8.74
C MET A 134 2.90 -5.71 8.06
N CYS A 135 1.82 -6.35 8.51
CA CYS A 135 0.47 -6.13 7.98
C CYS A 135 -0.58 -6.24 9.09
N ASP A 136 -1.85 -6.08 8.76
CA ASP A 136 -2.92 -6.50 9.65
C ASP A 136 -2.99 -8.04 9.72
N ALA A 137 -3.79 -8.57 10.64
CA ALA A 137 -3.95 -10.02 10.80
C ALA A 137 -4.86 -10.67 9.74
N GLY A 138 -5.26 -9.92 8.70
CA GLY A 138 -6.12 -10.42 7.64
C GLY A 138 -5.39 -11.41 6.72
N PRO A 139 -5.96 -12.60 6.44
CA PRO A 139 -5.29 -13.61 5.60
C PRO A 139 -5.03 -13.13 4.18
N SER A 140 -5.81 -12.17 3.67
CA SER A 140 -5.61 -11.59 2.34
C SER A 140 -4.34 -10.74 2.20
N ASN A 141 -3.67 -10.42 3.31
CA ASN A 141 -2.44 -9.62 3.32
C ASN A 141 -1.17 -10.46 3.28
N THR A 142 -1.25 -11.77 3.50
CA THR A 142 -0.08 -12.66 3.46
C THR A 142 0.15 -13.25 2.06
N PRO A 143 1.39 -13.34 1.57
CA PRO A 143 1.70 -14.00 0.30
C PRO A 143 1.72 -15.52 0.50
N ASP A 144 0.85 -16.27 -0.21
CA ASP A 144 0.74 -17.71 -0.07
C ASP A 144 1.97 -18.49 -0.56
N GLU A 145 2.72 -17.92 -1.53
CA GLU A 145 3.82 -18.60 -2.23
C GLU A 145 5.21 -18.30 -1.61
N PHE A 146 5.31 -17.37 -0.66
CA PHE A 146 6.58 -16.90 -0.13
C PHE A 146 6.59 -16.87 1.39
N GLU A 147 7.67 -17.38 1.97
CA GLU A 147 7.91 -17.28 3.41
C GLU A 147 8.30 -15.84 3.79
N THR A 148 7.67 -15.32 4.83
CA THR A 148 7.96 -14.03 5.43
C THR A 148 7.99 -14.15 6.96
N LEU A 149 8.78 -13.33 7.63
CA LEU A 149 8.73 -13.17 9.08
C LEU A 149 7.58 -12.21 9.43
N LEU A 150 6.41 -12.79 9.69
CA LEU A 150 5.17 -12.03 9.85
C LEU A 150 5.11 -11.28 11.19
N GLY A 151 4.95 -9.96 11.12
CA GLY A 151 4.60 -9.09 12.24
C GLY A 151 3.19 -8.50 12.07
N HIS A 152 2.38 -8.55 13.13
CA HIS A 152 1.05 -7.93 13.09
C HIS A 152 1.10 -6.47 13.52
N CYS A 153 0.41 -5.61 12.77
CA CYS A 153 0.36 -4.18 13.04
C CYS A 153 -0.44 -3.89 14.33
N LEU A 154 0.24 -3.45 15.37
CA LEU A 154 -0.38 -3.12 16.66
C LEU A 154 -1.41 -1.99 16.55
N SER A 155 -1.26 -1.09 15.57
CA SER A 155 -2.25 -0.02 15.33
C SER A 155 -3.58 -0.58 14.84
N HIS A 156 -3.58 -1.64 14.02
CA HIS A 156 -4.80 -2.33 13.62
C HIS A 156 -5.42 -3.05 14.82
N GLY A 157 -4.63 -3.80 15.60
CA GLY A 157 -5.11 -4.41 16.84
C GLY A 157 -5.73 -3.39 17.80
N ARG A 158 -5.09 -2.24 18.01
CA ARG A 158 -5.64 -1.17 18.86
C ARG A 158 -7.01 -0.67 18.38
N ARG A 159 -7.23 -0.55 17.08
CA ARG A 159 -8.50 -0.06 16.51
C ARG A 159 -9.68 -0.95 16.85
N GLU A 160 -9.48 -2.23 17.10
CA GLU A 160 -10.55 -3.16 17.48
C GLU A 160 -11.03 -2.93 18.91
N PHE A 161 -10.15 -2.50 19.83
CA PHE A 161 -10.48 -2.28 21.24
C PHE A 161 -11.08 -0.90 21.53
N VAL A 162 -10.68 0.14 20.80
CA VAL A 162 -11.13 1.52 21.05
C VAL A 162 -12.66 1.68 20.91
N PRO A 163 -13.32 1.16 19.86
CA PRO A 163 -14.77 1.33 19.68
C PRO A 163 -15.64 0.58 20.70
N ILE A 164 -15.09 -0.44 21.35
CA ILE A 164 -15.84 -1.28 22.31
C ILE A 164 -15.49 -0.96 23.76
N ALA A 165 -14.59 -0.01 24.00
CA ALA A 165 -14.09 0.33 25.34
C ALA A 165 -15.21 0.74 26.33
N ASP A 166 -16.26 1.39 25.86
CA ASP A 166 -17.41 1.75 26.71
C ASP A 166 -18.24 0.53 27.16
N LYS A 167 -18.20 -0.57 26.37
CA LYS A 167 -18.95 -1.81 26.67
C LYS A 167 -18.15 -2.79 27.51
N PHE A 168 -16.83 -2.79 27.37
CA PHE A 168 -15.89 -3.71 28.02
C PHE A 168 -14.71 -2.91 28.61
N PRO A 169 -14.97 -2.03 29.62
CA PRO A 169 -13.97 -1.06 30.06
C PRO A 169 -12.74 -1.67 30.72
N GLU A 170 -12.89 -2.75 31.47
CA GLU A 170 -11.75 -3.37 32.18
C GLU A 170 -10.84 -4.12 31.21
N GLU A 171 -11.41 -4.94 30.31
CA GLU A 171 -10.68 -5.73 29.33
C GLU A 171 -9.97 -4.81 28.33
N CYS A 172 -10.66 -3.80 27.82
CA CYS A 172 -10.09 -2.83 26.89
C CYS A 172 -9.00 -1.99 27.54
N ARG A 173 -9.17 -1.58 28.80
CA ARG A 173 -8.15 -0.86 29.55
C ARG A 173 -6.87 -1.66 29.65
N HIS A 174 -6.97 -2.93 30.04
CA HIS A 174 -5.80 -3.81 30.15
C HIS A 174 -4.99 -3.87 28.85
N VAL A 175 -5.66 -4.10 27.72
CA VAL A 175 -5.00 -4.18 26.39
C VAL A 175 -4.43 -2.84 25.97
N LEU A 176 -5.22 -1.75 26.10
CA LEU A 176 -4.79 -0.42 25.66
C LEU A 176 -3.63 0.12 26.48
N GLU A 177 -3.58 -0.15 27.79
CA GLU A 177 -2.45 0.19 28.64
C GLU A 177 -1.19 -0.60 28.28
N ALA A 178 -1.32 -1.91 27.99
CA ALA A 178 -0.20 -2.73 27.53
C ALA A 178 0.37 -2.21 26.21
N LEU A 179 -0.49 -1.92 25.22
CA LEU A 179 -0.07 -1.30 23.97
C LEU A 179 0.57 0.08 24.19
N GLY A 180 0.01 0.89 25.11
CA GLY A 180 0.56 2.18 25.49
C GLY A 180 2.00 2.09 26.00
N LYS A 181 2.30 1.08 26.82
CA LYS A 181 3.67 0.79 27.30
C LYS A 181 4.61 0.44 26.15
N VAL A 182 4.17 -0.40 25.20
CA VAL A 182 4.97 -0.76 24.02
C VAL A 182 5.31 0.48 23.20
N TYR A 183 4.32 1.33 22.90
CA TYR A 183 4.56 2.57 22.16
C TYR A 183 5.46 3.55 22.89
N HIS A 184 5.34 3.63 24.22
CA HIS A 184 6.20 4.48 25.03
C HIS A 184 7.66 4.01 25.00
N ILE A 185 7.90 2.70 25.14
CA ILE A 185 9.24 2.12 25.05
C ILE A 185 9.84 2.33 23.65
N ASP A 186 9.05 2.10 22.59
CA ASP A 186 9.51 2.33 21.23
C ASP A 186 9.86 3.81 20.98
N ALA A 187 9.06 4.75 21.50
CA ALA A 187 9.35 6.18 21.41
C ALA A 187 10.68 6.54 22.11
N GLN A 188 10.92 6.00 23.31
CA GLN A 188 12.19 6.18 24.03
C GLN A 188 13.37 5.58 23.27
N ALA A 189 13.19 4.40 22.67
CA ALA A 189 14.23 3.75 21.89
C ALA A 189 14.58 4.56 20.62
N LYS A 190 13.58 5.17 19.98
CA LYS A 190 13.77 6.09 18.84
C LYS A 190 14.49 7.37 19.25
N GLU A 191 14.09 7.98 20.35
CA GLU A 191 14.74 9.20 20.88
C GLU A 191 16.23 8.97 21.21
N ARG A 192 16.54 7.78 21.75
CA ARG A 192 17.91 7.36 22.06
C ARG A 192 18.68 6.82 20.85
N THR A 193 18.03 6.72 19.68
CA THR A 193 18.61 6.14 18.44
C THR A 193 19.17 4.72 18.63
N LEU A 194 18.50 3.91 19.46
CA LEU A 194 18.93 2.54 19.73
C LEU A 194 18.87 1.67 18.48
N THR A 195 19.93 0.90 18.26
CA THR A 195 19.96 -0.13 17.19
C THR A 195 18.96 -1.27 17.47
N ALA A 196 18.67 -2.08 16.46
CA ALA A 196 17.77 -3.23 16.61
C ALA A 196 18.21 -4.19 17.73
N GLY A 197 19.52 -4.44 17.86
CA GLY A 197 20.07 -5.30 18.92
C GLY A 197 19.97 -4.71 20.33
N GLU A 198 20.00 -3.38 20.47
CA GLU A 198 19.86 -2.71 21.77
C GLU A 198 18.41 -2.57 22.23
N ARG A 199 17.45 -2.89 21.34
CA ARG A 199 16.01 -2.89 21.65
C ARG A 199 15.49 -4.23 22.16
N LEU A 200 16.33 -5.29 22.09
CA LEU A 200 16.05 -6.64 22.59
C LEU A 200 16.54 -6.79 24.03
#